data_5679a2e8ca5122357637c398bfeaaa9c
#
_entry.id   5679a2e8ca5122357637c398bfeaaa9c
#
_cell.length_a   1.000
_cell.length_b   1.000
_cell.length_c   1.000
_cell.angle_alpha   90.00
_cell.angle_beta   90.00
_cell.angle_gamma   90.00
#
_symmetry.space_group_name_H-M   'P 1'
#
loop_
_entity.id
_entity.type
_entity.pdbx_description
1 polymer ?
#
loop_
_entity_poly.entity_id
_entity_poly.type
_entity_poly.pdbx_seq_one_letter_code
_entity_poly.pdbx_strand_id
1 'polypeptide(L)'
;MPALRYRCALVAAGLALVGCDDGLTPQSTCPVGFVGICGSVTFRGALPESTDVVYIVAYATFPTSPAELFTFQPLSPPRLSLDSAARANPQPYQLPLPNGSYTWVLAAWKKIGVLSLATADSLLREAGYYRNPADTTQPGVVNVSGAGTDAIDFVVDFTNMHPVSFYFPPLAARP
;
A
#
# COMPACT_ATOMS: atom_id res chain seq x y z
N MET A 1 41.44 14.91 72.60
CA MET A 1 41.35 14.06 71.40
C MET A 1 40.02 14.40 70.70
N PRO A 2 40.01 15.08 69.55
CA PRO A 2 38.79 15.54 68.90
C PRO A 2 38.34 14.53 67.91
N ALA A 3 37.02 14.22 67.96
CA ALA A 3 36.32 13.36 67.07
C ALA A 3 35.96 14.10 65.71
N LEU A 4 36.50 13.56 64.67
CA LEU A 4 36.28 14.07 63.29
C LEU A 4 34.91 13.62 62.76
N ARG A 5 33.98 14.56 62.61
CA ARG A 5 32.64 14.32 62.03
C ARG A 5 32.71 14.41 60.52
N TYR A 6 32.71 13.32 59.82
CA TYR A 6 32.49 13.29 58.36
C TYR A 6 31.01 13.54 58.03
N ARG A 7 30.73 14.69 57.44
CA ARG A 7 29.44 14.96 56.80
C ARG A 7 29.51 14.44 55.38
N CYS A 8 28.87 13.29 55.11
CA CYS A 8 28.59 12.86 53.75
C CYS A 8 27.56 13.78 53.11
N ALA A 9 28.01 14.62 52.18
CA ALA A 9 27.12 15.35 51.29
C ALA A 9 26.65 14.40 50.17
N LEU A 10 25.40 13.95 50.23
CA LEU A 10 24.72 13.25 49.16
C LEU A 10 24.42 14.27 48.04
N VAL A 11 25.22 14.25 46.99
CA VAL A 11 24.93 14.94 45.74
C VAL A 11 23.93 14.05 44.96
N ALA A 12 22.65 14.39 45.03
CA ALA A 12 21.63 13.81 44.17
C ALA A 12 21.86 14.35 42.76
N ALA A 13 22.55 13.59 41.92
CA ALA A 13 22.61 13.83 40.49
C ALA A 13 21.26 13.47 39.87
N GLY A 14 20.40 14.48 39.70
CA GLY A 14 19.19 14.36 38.90
C GLY A 14 19.59 14.15 37.44
N LEU A 15 19.55 12.90 36.96
CA LEU A 15 19.56 12.63 35.52
C LEU A 15 18.21 13.15 34.96
N ALA A 16 18.25 14.34 34.41
CA ALA A 16 17.21 14.77 33.48
C ALA A 16 17.32 13.86 32.26
N LEU A 17 16.42 12.88 32.19
CA LEU A 17 16.12 12.17 30.96
C LEU A 17 15.46 13.20 30.04
N VAL A 18 16.30 13.96 29.33
CA VAL A 18 15.86 14.64 28.12
C VAL A 18 15.53 13.51 27.15
N GLY A 19 14.26 13.07 27.15
CA GLY A 19 13.75 12.23 26.09
C GLY A 19 13.96 12.99 24.79
N CYS A 20 14.90 12.50 23.95
CA CYS A 20 14.91 12.87 22.55
C CYS A 20 13.61 12.33 21.94
N ASP A 21 12.57 13.11 22.07
CA ASP A 21 11.32 12.93 21.35
C ASP A 21 11.44 13.60 19.96
N ASP A 22 12.64 13.51 19.38
CA ASP A 22 12.82 13.61 17.93
C ASP A 22 12.17 12.35 17.32
N GLY A 23 10.88 12.25 17.68
CA GLY A 23 10.04 11.19 17.25
C GLY A 23 10.21 11.06 15.77
N LEU A 24 10.42 9.85 15.35
CA LEU A 24 10.15 9.38 14.01
C LEU A 24 8.67 9.67 13.69
N THR A 25 8.35 10.98 13.54
CA THR A 25 7.08 11.34 12.90
C THR A 25 7.15 10.70 11.54
N PRO A 26 6.25 9.76 11.19
CA PRO A 26 6.24 9.15 9.87
C PRO A 26 6.27 10.30 8.87
N GLN A 27 7.37 10.42 8.11
CA GLN A 27 7.49 11.48 7.13
C GLN A 27 6.42 11.20 6.09
N SER A 28 5.52 12.19 5.91
CA SER A 28 4.50 12.10 4.88
C SER A 28 5.17 11.76 3.53
N THR A 29 4.70 10.71 2.89
CA THR A 29 5.16 10.31 1.56
C THR A 29 4.51 11.14 0.45
N CYS A 30 3.45 11.89 0.79
CA CYS A 30 2.79 12.80 -0.12
C CYS A 30 3.49 14.16 -0.19
N PRO A 31 3.78 14.68 -1.40
CA PRO A 31 4.26 16.04 -1.59
C PRO A 31 3.23 17.08 -1.12
N VAL A 32 3.73 18.24 -0.70
CA VAL A 32 2.86 19.36 -0.33
C VAL A 32 1.99 19.76 -1.53
N GLY A 33 0.68 19.85 -1.32
CA GLY A 33 -0.30 20.19 -2.36
C GLY A 33 -0.71 19.03 -3.26
N PHE A 34 -0.19 17.83 -3.03
CA PHE A 34 -0.66 16.64 -3.74
C PHE A 34 -2.06 16.23 -3.25
N VAL A 35 -2.94 15.86 -4.17
CA VAL A 35 -4.27 15.32 -3.86
C VAL A 35 -4.32 13.87 -4.37
N GLY A 36 -4.58 12.93 -3.47
CA GLY A 36 -4.57 11.51 -3.79
C GLY A 36 -4.07 10.64 -2.65
N ILE A 37 -3.50 9.50 -2.98
CA ILE A 37 -2.98 8.49 -2.05
C ILE A 37 -1.47 8.36 -2.22
N CYS A 38 -0.74 8.31 -1.11
CA CYS A 38 0.67 8.01 -1.08
C CYS A 38 0.95 6.87 -0.11
N GLY A 39 1.92 6.06 -0.45
CA GLY A 39 2.32 4.93 0.36
C GLY A 39 3.53 4.23 -0.24
N SER A 40 3.80 3.06 0.26
CA SER A 40 4.84 2.18 -0.25
C SER A 40 4.32 0.77 -0.50
N VAL A 41 4.95 0.08 -1.44
CA VAL A 41 4.71 -1.35 -1.65
C VAL A 41 5.98 -2.13 -1.34
N THR A 42 5.82 -3.28 -0.70
CA THR A 42 6.88 -4.26 -0.50
C THR A 42 6.61 -5.46 -1.38
N PHE A 43 7.60 -5.92 -2.12
CA PHE A 43 7.45 -7.07 -3.00
C PHE A 43 7.76 -8.38 -2.29
N ARG A 44 7.00 -9.42 -2.61
CA ARG A 44 7.21 -10.80 -2.17
C ARG A 44 7.17 -11.76 -3.37
N GLY A 45 8.04 -12.73 -3.34
CA GLY A 45 8.14 -13.75 -4.39
C GLY A 45 8.95 -13.33 -5.61
N ALA A 46 9.22 -14.29 -6.48
CA ALA A 46 9.91 -14.05 -7.74
C ALA A 46 8.97 -13.36 -8.74
N LEU A 47 9.52 -12.38 -9.45
CA LEU A 47 8.77 -11.73 -10.55
C LEU A 47 8.50 -12.76 -11.65
N PRO A 48 7.25 -12.98 -12.08
CA PRO A 48 6.94 -13.86 -13.19
C PRO A 48 7.58 -13.36 -14.50
N GLU A 49 8.22 -14.23 -15.26
CA GLU A 49 8.90 -13.88 -16.52
C GLU A 49 7.97 -13.22 -17.56
N SER A 50 6.69 -13.56 -17.52
CA SER A 50 5.68 -13.01 -18.43
C SER A 50 5.11 -11.65 -17.98
N THR A 51 5.70 -10.99 -16.97
CA THR A 51 5.23 -9.70 -16.48
C THR A 51 5.46 -8.61 -17.52
N ASP A 52 4.40 -7.88 -17.88
CA ASP A 52 4.47 -6.65 -18.64
C ASP A 52 4.61 -5.45 -17.71
N VAL A 53 3.72 -5.35 -16.73
CA VAL A 53 3.66 -4.20 -15.82
C VAL A 53 2.88 -4.54 -14.55
N VAL A 54 3.16 -3.78 -13.48
CA VAL A 54 2.34 -3.73 -12.27
C VAL A 54 1.88 -2.29 -12.07
N TYR A 55 0.58 -2.08 -11.98
CA TYR A 55 -0.04 -0.77 -11.74
C TYR A 55 -0.57 -0.67 -10.32
N ILE A 56 -0.59 0.54 -9.76
CA ILE A 56 -1.43 0.82 -8.60
C ILE A 56 -2.71 1.49 -9.10
N VAL A 57 -3.84 0.92 -8.70
CA VAL A 57 -5.18 1.42 -9.07
C VAL A 57 -6.09 1.50 -7.86
N ALA A 58 -7.11 2.34 -7.94
CA ALA A 58 -8.14 2.46 -6.92
C ALA A 58 -9.54 2.37 -7.53
N TYR A 59 -10.47 1.81 -6.77
CA TYR A 59 -11.89 1.77 -7.10
C TYR A 59 -12.68 2.50 -6.02
N ALA A 60 -13.57 3.40 -6.43
CA ALA A 60 -14.47 4.08 -5.52
C ALA A 60 -15.48 3.09 -4.89
N THR A 61 -15.92 2.11 -5.67
CA THR A 61 -16.75 1.00 -5.22
C THR A 61 -16.12 -0.31 -5.68
N PHE A 62 -16.24 -1.36 -4.87
CA PHE A 62 -15.77 -2.68 -5.28
C PHE A 62 -16.52 -3.12 -6.55
N PRO A 63 -15.81 -3.52 -7.62
CA PRO A 63 -16.46 -3.96 -8.86
C PRO A 63 -17.39 -5.16 -8.62
N THR A 64 -18.58 -5.15 -9.20
CA THR A 64 -19.56 -6.22 -9.08
C THR A 64 -19.61 -7.14 -10.32
N SER A 65 -18.92 -6.72 -11.38
CA SER A 65 -18.82 -7.47 -12.63
C SER A 65 -17.46 -7.29 -13.30
N PRO A 66 -17.03 -8.21 -14.18
CA PRO A 66 -15.80 -8.06 -14.95
C PRO A 66 -15.75 -6.79 -15.82
N ALA A 67 -16.88 -6.27 -16.26
CA ALA A 67 -16.97 -5.05 -17.06
C ALA A 67 -16.51 -3.82 -16.25
N GLU A 68 -16.77 -3.81 -14.95
CA GLU A 68 -16.40 -2.72 -14.05
C GLU A 68 -14.91 -2.70 -13.69
N LEU A 69 -14.14 -3.73 -14.04
CA LEU A 69 -12.69 -3.74 -13.84
C LEU A 69 -11.96 -2.59 -14.53
N PHE A 70 -12.57 -2.01 -15.56
CA PHE A 70 -12.00 -0.87 -16.28
C PHE A 70 -12.47 0.50 -15.76
N THR A 71 -13.22 0.54 -14.64
CA THR A 71 -13.65 1.79 -14.00
C THR A 71 -12.67 2.28 -12.93
N PHE A 72 -11.47 1.71 -12.88
CA PHE A 72 -10.42 2.11 -11.94
C PHE A 72 -9.96 3.56 -12.17
N GLN A 73 -9.38 4.11 -11.14
CA GLN A 73 -8.76 5.43 -11.17
C GLN A 73 -7.28 5.35 -10.71
N PRO A 74 -6.42 6.29 -11.20
CA PRO A 74 -6.67 7.22 -12.30
C PRO A 74 -6.67 6.51 -13.66
N LEU A 75 -7.13 7.18 -14.72
CA LEU A 75 -7.09 6.63 -16.09
C LEU A 75 -5.67 6.30 -16.58
N SER A 76 -4.66 6.97 -16.01
CA SER A 76 -3.24 6.69 -16.23
C SER A 76 -2.58 6.30 -14.91
N PRO A 77 -2.74 5.06 -14.46
CA PRO A 77 -2.24 4.62 -13.17
C PRO A 77 -0.70 4.58 -13.13
N PRO A 78 -0.10 4.87 -11.98
CA PRO A 78 1.34 4.76 -11.80
C PRO A 78 1.80 3.32 -11.98
N ARG A 79 2.96 3.18 -12.62
CA ARG A 79 3.65 1.90 -12.80
C ARG A 79 4.67 1.72 -11.70
N LEU A 80 4.74 0.52 -11.14
CA LEU A 80 5.82 0.16 -10.25
C LEU A 80 7.08 -0.20 -11.04
N SER A 81 8.25 0.17 -10.51
CA SER A 81 9.51 -0.32 -11.06
C SER A 81 9.68 -1.80 -10.73
N LEU A 82 10.05 -2.59 -11.74
CA LEU A 82 10.25 -4.03 -11.60
C LEU A 82 11.73 -4.42 -11.55
N ASP A 83 12.63 -3.44 -11.53
CA ASP A 83 14.06 -3.66 -11.36
C ASP A 83 14.38 -4.36 -10.03
N SER A 84 15.36 -5.24 -10.03
CA SER A 84 15.71 -6.01 -8.84
C SER A 84 16.09 -5.14 -7.65
N ALA A 85 16.76 -4.02 -7.87
CA ALA A 85 17.12 -3.06 -6.83
C ALA A 85 15.89 -2.35 -6.24
N ALA A 86 14.92 -1.98 -7.08
CA ALA A 86 13.67 -1.36 -6.63
C ALA A 86 12.80 -2.33 -5.84
N ARG A 87 12.81 -3.63 -6.23
CA ARG A 87 12.04 -4.67 -5.53
C ARG A 87 12.66 -5.16 -4.21
N ALA A 88 13.95 -4.87 -3.98
CA ALA A 88 14.64 -5.24 -2.75
C ALA A 88 14.26 -4.37 -1.54
N ASN A 89 13.65 -3.21 -1.78
CA ASN A 89 13.28 -2.22 -0.77
C ASN A 89 11.81 -1.82 -0.94
N PRO A 90 11.16 -1.26 0.10
CA PRO A 90 9.86 -0.64 -0.05
C PRO A 90 9.90 0.44 -1.12
N GLN A 91 9.03 0.33 -2.12
CA GLN A 91 8.95 1.28 -3.22
C GLN A 91 7.83 2.27 -2.98
N PRO A 92 8.14 3.58 -2.87
CA PRO A 92 7.11 4.60 -2.71
C PRO A 92 6.28 4.74 -3.99
N TYR A 93 5.01 5.06 -3.82
CA TYR A 93 4.11 5.38 -4.91
C TYR A 93 3.22 6.59 -4.58
N GLN A 94 2.75 7.26 -5.62
CA GLN A 94 1.80 8.35 -5.55
C GLN A 94 0.68 8.06 -6.55
N LEU A 95 -0.55 8.02 -6.07
CA LEU A 95 -1.74 7.76 -6.85
C LEU A 95 -2.62 9.01 -6.85
N PRO A 96 -2.56 9.87 -7.89
CA PRO A 96 -3.38 11.06 -7.97
C PRO A 96 -4.85 10.66 -8.12
N LEU A 97 -5.68 11.11 -7.19
CA LEU A 97 -7.10 10.79 -7.15
C LEU A 97 -7.92 12.02 -6.80
N PRO A 98 -9.11 12.20 -7.37
CA PRO A 98 -10.04 13.22 -6.91
C PRO A 98 -10.51 12.96 -5.48
N ASN A 99 -11.06 13.99 -4.84
CA ASN A 99 -11.70 13.83 -3.53
C ASN A 99 -12.80 12.77 -3.60
N GLY A 100 -12.82 11.88 -2.61
CA GLY A 100 -13.76 10.78 -2.58
C GLY A 100 -13.32 9.66 -1.64
N SER A 101 -14.16 8.65 -1.56
CA SER A 101 -13.89 7.42 -0.82
C SER A 101 -13.53 6.30 -1.81
N TYR A 102 -12.48 5.57 -1.52
CA TYR A 102 -11.99 4.45 -2.33
C TYR A 102 -12.01 3.19 -1.49
N THR A 103 -12.79 2.22 -1.91
CA THR A 103 -13.02 0.99 -1.14
C THR A 103 -12.06 -0.13 -1.50
N TRP A 104 -11.28 0.04 -2.57
CA TRP A 104 -10.30 -0.95 -2.97
C TRP A 104 -9.11 -0.28 -3.67
N VAL A 105 -7.93 -0.27 -3.01
CA VAL A 105 -6.65 0.18 -3.55
C VAL A 105 -5.76 -1.04 -3.69
N LEU A 106 -5.28 -1.32 -4.90
CA LEU A 106 -4.59 -2.58 -5.20
C LEU A 106 -3.46 -2.43 -6.21
N ALA A 107 -2.60 -3.44 -6.23
CA ALA A 107 -1.64 -3.69 -7.30
C ALA A 107 -2.24 -4.64 -8.34
N ALA A 108 -2.42 -4.13 -9.55
CA ALA A 108 -2.87 -4.90 -10.70
C ALA A 108 -1.66 -5.35 -11.52
N TRP A 109 -1.32 -6.63 -11.45
CA TRP A 109 -0.31 -7.26 -12.28
C TRP A 109 -0.90 -7.57 -13.65
N LYS A 110 -0.17 -7.20 -14.71
CA LYS A 110 -0.54 -7.50 -16.09
C LYS A 110 0.52 -8.35 -16.75
N LYS A 111 0.10 -9.44 -17.37
CA LYS A 111 0.91 -10.27 -18.24
C LYS A 111 1.07 -9.60 -19.61
N ILE A 112 2.17 -9.92 -20.30
CA ILE A 112 2.39 -9.54 -21.70
C ILE A 112 1.19 -10.01 -22.55
N GLY A 113 0.60 -9.09 -23.30
CA GLY A 113 -0.55 -9.35 -24.16
C GLY A 113 -1.49 -8.15 -24.29
N VAL A 114 -2.42 -8.24 -25.24
CA VAL A 114 -3.43 -7.20 -25.49
C VAL A 114 -4.58 -7.40 -24.51
N LEU A 115 -4.74 -6.42 -23.63
CA LEU A 115 -5.80 -6.43 -22.63
C LEU A 115 -7.13 -6.03 -23.23
N SER A 116 -8.13 -6.84 -22.96
CA SER A 116 -9.55 -6.61 -23.29
C SER A 116 -10.42 -7.29 -22.24
N LEU A 117 -11.72 -7.07 -22.27
CA LEU A 117 -12.65 -7.78 -21.40
C LEU A 117 -12.56 -9.32 -21.60
N ALA A 118 -12.39 -9.78 -22.82
CA ALA A 118 -12.27 -11.20 -23.15
C ALA A 118 -10.95 -11.84 -22.66
N THR A 119 -9.88 -11.04 -22.54
CA THR A 119 -8.55 -11.52 -22.12
C THR A 119 -8.22 -11.19 -20.68
N ALA A 120 -9.07 -10.44 -19.98
CA ALA A 120 -8.80 -9.94 -18.62
C ALA A 120 -8.47 -11.08 -17.65
N ASP A 121 -9.24 -12.15 -17.65
CA ASP A 121 -9.01 -13.28 -16.74
C ASP A 121 -7.67 -14.00 -16.97
N SER A 122 -7.17 -14.01 -18.20
CA SER A 122 -5.88 -14.63 -18.54
C SER A 122 -4.68 -13.69 -18.33
N LEU A 123 -4.89 -12.36 -18.40
CA LEU A 123 -3.83 -11.38 -18.43
C LEU A 123 -3.73 -10.49 -17.17
N LEU A 124 -4.79 -10.41 -16.37
CA LEU A 124 -4.79 -9.61 -15.14
C LEU A 124 -4.81 -10.50 -13.89
N ARG A 125 -4.09 -10.04 -12.87
CA ARG A 125 -4.14 -10.59 -11.52
C ARG A 125 -4.14 -9.45 -10.51
N GLU A 126 -4.91 -9.58 -9.46
CA GLU A 126 -4.67 -8.83 -8.24
C GLU A 126 -3.42 -9.44 -7.59
N ALA A 127 -2.41 -8.61 -7.31
CA ALA A 127 -1.15 -9.04 -6.73
C ALA A 127 -0.96 -8.52 -5.29
N GLY A 128 -1.95 -7.89 -4.71
CA GLY A 128 -1.98 -7.35 -3.36
C GLY A 128 -2.82 -6.09 -3.29
N TYR A 129 -3.39 -5.82 -2.13
CA TYR A 129 -4.22 -4.66 -1.90
C TYR A 129 -4.03 -4.09 -0.49
N TYR A 130 -4.38 -2.83 -0.32
CA TYR A 130 -4.40 -2.19 0.98
C TYR A 130 -5.51 -2.81 1.83
N ARG A 131 -5.14 -3.26 3.02
CA ARG A 131 -6.03 -3.96 3.96
C ARG A 131 -6.53 -3.02 5.04
N ASN A 132 -7.74 -3.27 5.52
CA ASN A 132 -8.27 -2.57 6.68
C ASN A 132 -7.37 -2.86 7.91
N PRO A 133 -6.80 -1.84 8.57
CA PRO A 133 -5.95 -2.05 9.74
C PRO A 133 -6.65 -2.74 10.92
N ALA A 134 -7.97 -2.60 11.03
CA ALA A 134 -8.77 -3.24 12.08
C ALA A 134 -9.20 -4.68 11.74
N ASP A 135 -9.30 -5.00 10.43
CA ASP A 135 -9.65 -6.34 9.94
C ASP A 135 -8.90 -6.62 8.63
N THR A 136 -7.74 -7.22 8.73
CA THR A 136 -6.85 -7.49 7.60
C THR A 136 -7.38 -8.50 6.58
N THR A 137 -8.55 -9.09 6.82
CA THR A 137 -9.26 -9.93 5.84
C THR A 137 -10.04 -9.11 4.81
N GLN A 138 -10.30 -7.84 5.11
CA GLN A 138 -11.08 -6.92 4.30
C GLN A 138 -10.20 -5.86 3.62
N PRO A 139 -10.61 -5.35 2.45
CA PRO A 139 -10.00 -4.17 1.86
C PRO A 139 -10.12 -2.95 2.78
N GLY A 140 -9.08 -2.13 2.81
CA GLY A 140 -9.09 -0.86 3.53
C GLY A 140 -9.79 0.22 2.71
N VAL A 141 -10.63 1.00 3.39
CA VAL A 141 -11.25 2.19 2.80
C VAL A 141 -10.32 3.39 2.98
N VAL A 142 -10.08 4.12 1.91
CA VAL A 142 -9.23 5.32 1.90
C VAL A 142 -10.06 6.53 1.50
N ASN A 143 -10.00 7.59 2.30
CA ASN A 143 -10.70 8.85 2.02
C ASN A 143 -9.71 9.92 1.59
N VAL A 144 -9.92 10.52 0.43
CA VAL A 144 -9.15 11.65 -0.10
C VAL A 144 -9.98 12.91 0.06
N SER A 145 -9.46 13.93 0.76
CA SER A 145 -10.20 15.16 1.09
C SER A 145 -9.32 16.40 0.96
N GLY A 146 -9.00 16.80 -0.28
CA GLY A 146 -8.25 18.04 -0.59
C GLY A 146 -6.76 17.99 -0.30
N ALA A 147 -6.26 16.91 0.29
CA ALA A 147 -4.83 16.67 0.58
C ALA A 147 -4.46 15.22 0.29
N GLY A 148 -3.16 14.94 0.29
CA GLY A 148 -2.66 13.57 0.18
C GLY A 148 -3.00 12.75 1.43
N THR A 149 -3.44 11.51 1.23
CA THR A 149 -3.63 10.53 2.30
C THR A 149 -2.43 9.60 2.31
N ASP A 150 -1.67 9.64 3.40
CA ASP A 150 -0.42 8.91 3.58
C ASP A 150 -0.59 7.53 4.19
N ALA A 151 0.53 6.77 4.21
CA ALA A 151 0.68 5.48 4.88
C ALA A 151 -0.28 4.40 4.34
N ILE A 152 -0.59 4.46 3.06
CA ILE A 152 -1.37 3.42 2.39
C ILE A 152 -0.39 2.36 1.86
N ASP A 153 0.17 1.59 2.79
CA ASP A 153 1.23 0.62 2.52
C ASP A 153 0.65 -0.79 2.38
N PHE A 154 1.17 -1.57 1.44
CA PHE A 154 0.76 -2.97 1.31
C PHE A 154 1.82 -3.83 0.58
N VAL A 155 1.58 -5.13 0.56
CA VAL A 155 2.48 -6.11 -0.07
C VAL A 155 1.97 -6.47 -1.46
N VAL A 156 2.88 -6.44 -2.45
CA VAL A 156 2.69 -7.03 -3.78
C VAL A 156 3.28 -8.44 -3.72
N ASP A 157 2.42 -9.46 -3.71
CA ASP A 157 2.81 -10.85 -3.53
C ASP A 157 2.62 -11.67 -4.82
N PHE A 158 3.72 -11.89 -5.53
CA PHE A 158 3.71 -12.68 -6.78
C PHE A 158 3.47 -14.18 -6.55
N THR A 159 3.51 -14.66 -5.29
CA THR A 159 3.21 -16.05 -4.96
C THR A 159 1.73 -16.30 -4.69
N ASN A 160 0.96 -15.24 -4.50
CA ASN A 160 -0.47 -15.31 -4.14
C ASN A 160 -1.32 -14.31 -4.94
N MET A 161 -1.19 -14.37 -6.27
CA MET A 161 -1.97 -13.51 -7.17
C MET A 161 -3.33 -14.13 -7.51
N HIS A 162 -4.38 -13.31 -7.48
CA HIS A 162 -5.75 -13.74 -7.78
C HIS A 162 -6.18 -13.34 -9.20
N PRO A 163 -6.68 -14.28 -10.03
CA PRO A 163 -7.25 -13.97 -11.33
C PRO A 163 -8.58 -13.25 -11.20
N VAL A 164 -9.05 -12.67 -12.30
CA VAL A 164 -10.35 -11.99 -12.36
C VAL A 164 -11.49 -12.95 -11.96
N SER A 165 -11.43 -14.21 -12.39
CA SER A 165 -12.42 -15.23 -12.05
C SER A 165 -12.48 -15.60 -10.57
N PHE A 166 -11.46 -15.25 -9.78
CA PHE A 166 -11.51 -15.39 -8.32
C PHE A 166 -12.57 -14.47 -7.70
N TYR A 167 -12.68 -13.25 -8.20
CA TYR A 167 -13.66 -12.25 -7.73
C TYR A 167 -15.00 -12.35 -8.44
N PHE A 168 -14.98 -12.78 -9.71
CA PHE A 168 -16.14 -12.94 -10.57
C PHE A 168 -16.19 -14.36 -11.12
N PRO A 169 -16.47 -15.35 -10.28
CA PRO A 169 -16.55 -16.71 -10.77
C PRO A 169 -17.63 -16.79 -11.86
N PRO A 170 -17.36 -17.51 -12.97
CA PRO A 170 -18.37 -17.74 -13.98
C PRO A 170 -19.58 -18.34 -13.28
N LEU A 171 -20.78 -17.86 -13.62
CA LEU A 171 -22.02 -18.43 -13.10
C LEU A 171 -21.94 -19.94 -13.41
N ALA A 172 -21.64 -20.74 -12.37
CA ALA A 172 -21.70 -22.18 -12.50
C ALA A 172 -23.09 -22.47 -13.09
N ALA A 173 -23.13 -23.21 -14.20
CA ALA A 173 -24.38 -23.70 -14.71
C ALA A 173 -25.07 -24.38 -13.52
N ARG A 174 -26.10 -23.72 -12.98
CA ARG A 174 -26.87 -24.29 -11.88
C ARG A 174 -27.42 -25.61 -12.40
N PRO A 175 -27.15 -26.70 -11.67
CA PRO A 175 -27.73 -27.99 -12.08
C PRO A 175 -29.24 -27.96 -12.10
#